data_0637b832ce28b8e964731b8a7b4244a4
#
_entry.id   0637b832ce28b8e964731b8a7b4244a4
#
_cell.length_a   1.000
_cell.length_b   1.000
_cell.length_c   1.000
_cell.angle_alpha   90.00
_cell.angle_beta   90.00
_cell.angle_gamma   90.00
#
_symmetry.space_group_name_H-M   'P 1'
#
loop_
_entity.id
_entity.type
_entity.pdbx_description
1 polymer ?
#
loop_
_entity_poly.entity_id
_entity_poly.type
_entity_poly.pdbx_seq_one_letter_code
_entity_poly.pdbx_strand_id
1 'polypeptide(L)'
;MEIKSYKKDSFYSYTLGAFPTIELLKNHPEHVIKIYIHSSFKNKEVIDMINSLRRNCEVEFNDKMINKLSQKENCFVIGIFNKFRSSLDSTKDHVVLVNPSNMGNLGTIIRSSLGFGIKNIAIIRPGVDIFDPKVIRASMGAIFSLNIQYFSTYEDYCLSFKDHQKRTFMLQASTTLQNTKFDKNQLTSLVFGNESSGLDISLLDDNSIIIEHSNEIDSLNLPSSLAIALYEFKKQKNNNLIFNWKLTINTILFVRKEKTYEKIY
;
A
#
# COMPACT_ATOMS: atom_id res chain seq x y z
N MET A 1 -9.48 -23.82 -14.21
CA MET A 1 -10.25 -22.60 -13.80
C MET A 1 -10.19 -21.57 -14.93
N GLU A 2 -11.34 -21.03 -15.35
CA GLU A 2 -11.37 -19.95 -16.35
C GLU A 2 -11.10 -18.59 -15.66
N ILE A 3 -10.03 -17.91 -16.06
CA ILE A 3 -9.69 -16.59 -15.54
C ILE A 3 -10.42 -15.52 -16.35
N LYS A 4 -11.16 -14.66 -15.64
CA LYS A 4 -11.94 -13.53 -16.20
C LYS A 4 -11.39 -12.20 -15.66
N SER A 5 -11.81 -11.10 -16.27
CA SER A 5 -11.55 -9.76 -15.75
C SER A 5 -12.01 -9.65 -14.30
N TYR A 6 -11.27 -8.90 -13.49
CA TYR A 6 -11.49 -8.78 -12.06
C TYR A 6 -12.90 -8.31 -11.73
N LYS A 7 -13.48 -8.94 -10.71
CA LYS A 7 -14.70 -8.50 -10.02
C LYS A 7 -14.46 -8.57 -8.52
N LYS A 8 -15.02 -7.64 -7.77
CA LYS A 8 -14.84 -7.55 -6.30
C LYS A 8 -15.17 -8.85 -5.58
N ASP A 9 -16.19 -9.57 -6.04
CA ASP A 9 -16.67 -10.82 -5.42
C ASP A 9 -15.87 -12.05 -5.87
N SER A 10 -14.89 -11.89 -6.78
CA SER A 10 -14.01 -13.00 -7.18
C SER A 10 -13.15 -13.43 -6.00
N PHE A 11 -12.96 -14.74 -5.82
CA PHE A 11 -12.07 -15.29 -4.79
C PHE A 11 -10.59 -15.12 -5.15
N TYR A 12 -10.28 -14.75 -6.37
CA TYR A 12 -8.93 -14.48 -6.87
C TYR A 12 -8.78 -13.02 -7.31
N SER A 13 -7.53 -12.62 -7.42
CA SER A 13 -7.13 -11.40 -8.12
C SER A 13 -5.86 -11.65 -8.93
N TYR A 14 -5.31 -10.60 -9.53
CA TYR A 14 -4.08 -10.70 -10.29
C TYR A 14 -3.24 -9.44 -10.22
N THR A 15 -1.94 -9.64 -10.33
CA THR A 15 -0.96 -8.57 -10.48
C THR A 15 -0.93 -8.11 -11.94
N LEU A 16 -0.51 -6.86 -12.17
CA LEU A 16 -0.27 -6.30 -13.50
C LEU A 16 1.18 -5.79 -13.58
N GLY A 17 2.06 -6.60 -14.17
CA GLY A 17 3.47 -6.31 -14.36
C GLY A 17 4.40 -7.24 -13.58
N ALA A 18 5.67 -7.29 -13.99
CA ALA A 18 6.68 -8.17 -13.42
C ALA A 18 6.96 -7.85 -11.95
N PHE A 19 7.12 -6.57 -11.61
CA PHE A 19 7.47 -6.15 -10.26
C PHE A 19 6.41 -6.54 -9.20
N PRO A 20 5.11 -6.22 -9.37
CA PRO A 20 4.10 -6.69 -8.43
C PRO A 20 4.01 -8.21 -8.34
N THR A 21 4.28 -8.94 -9.44
CA THR A 21 4.28 -10.41 -9.44
C THR A 21 5.44 -10.96 -8.61
N ILE A 22 6.63 -10.36 -8.71
CA ILE A 22 7.79 -10.73 -7.89
C ILE A 22 7.51 -10.48 -6.40
N GLU A 23 6.93 -9.32 -6.05
CA GLU A 23 6.59 -9.01 -4.66
C GLU A 23 5.54 -9.98 -4.09
N LEU A 24 4.55 -10.39 -4.89
CA LEU A 24 3.61 -11.44 -4.54
C LEU A 24 4.34 -12.77 -4.28
N LEU A 25 5.23 -13.19 -5.17
CA LEU A 25 5.98 -14.44 -5.03
C LEU A 25 6.92 -14.46 -3.82
N LYS A 26 7.52 -13.31 -3.47
CA LYS A 26 8.38 -13.19 -2.30
C LYS A 26 7.62 -13.33 -0.99
N ASN A 27 6.44 -12.72 -0.90
CA ASN A 27 5.71 -12.59 0.36
C ASN A 27 4.61 -13.64 0.53
N HIS A 28 3.96 -14.07 -0.56
CA HIS A 28 2.80 -14.96 -0.54
C HIS A 28 2.81 -16.02 -1.66
N PRO A 29 3.92 -16.77 -1.84
CA PRO A 29 4.03 -17.77 -2.91
C PRO A 29 2.95 -18.87 -2.81
N GLU A 30 2.44 -19.15 -1.59
CA GLU A 30 1.41 -20.14 -1.31
C GLU A 30 0.03 -19.77 -1.88
N HIS A 31 -0.22 -18.48 -2.10
CA HIS A 31 -1.47 -18.00 -2.68
C HIS A 31 -1.44 -17.94 -4.22
N VAL A 32 -0.26 -18.08 -4.84
CA VAL A 32 -0.13 -17.98 -6.29
C VAL A 32 -0.69 -19.22 -6.97
N ILE A 33 -1.63 -18.99 -7.91
CA ILE A 33 -2.30 -20.03 -8.67
C ILE A 33 -1.53 -20.30 -9.98
N LYS A 34 -1.21 -19.22 -10.73
CA LYS A 34 -0.61 -19.30 -12.05
C LYS A 34 0.07 -17.99 -12.44
N ILE A 35 1.09 -18.08 -13.29
CA ILE A 35 1.77 -16.91 -13.84
C ILE A 35 1.67 -16.94 -15.35
N TYR A 36 1.23 -15.84 -15.95
CA TYR A 36 1.26 -15.64 -17.39
C TYR A 36 2.41 -14.71 -17.75
N ILE A 37 3.14 -15.08 -18.82
CA ILE A 37 4.23 -14.27 -19.38
C ILE A 37 3.91 -14.06 -20.88
N HIS A 38 4.07 -12.83 -21.35
CA HIS A 38 3.95 -12.49 -22.75
C HIS A 38 5.16 -13.02 -23.55
N SER A 39 4.96 -13.57 -24.73
CA SER A 39 6.02 -14.17 -25.55
C SER A 39 7.14 -13.21 -25.95
N SER A 40 6.82 -11.89 -26.05
CA SER A 40 7.81 -10.84 -26.33
C SER A 40 8.65 -10.42 -25.12
N PHE A 41 8.33 -10.90 -23.91
CA PHE A 41 9.11 -10.58 -22.71
C PHE A 41 10.42 -11.36 -22.70
N LYS A 42 11.56 -10.63 -22.86
CA LYS A 42 12.88 -11.23 -23.05
C LYS A 42 13.82 -11.02 -21.85
N ASN A 43 13.35 -10.39 -20.78
CA ASN A 43 14.20 -10.18 -19.60
C ASN A 43 14.44 -11.50 -18.87
N LYS A 44 15.59 -12.12 -19.17
CA LYS A 44 15.96 -13.41 -18.63
C LYS A 44 16.12 -13.38 -17.11
N GLU A 45 16.71 -12.33 -16.55
CA GLU A 45 16.90 -12.19 -15.09
C GLU A 45 15.58 -12.22 -14.33
N VAL A 46 14.54 -11.52 -14.85
CA VAL A 46 13.20 -11.53 -14.25
C VAL A 46 12.55 -12.90 -14.40
N ILE A 47 12.69 -13.56 -15.54
CA ILE A 47 12.15 -14.91 -15.76
C ILE A 47 12.81 -15.91 -14.80
N ASP A 48 14.12 -15.85 -14.64
CA ASP A 48 14.88 -16.72 -13.74
C ASP A 48 14.48 -16.45 -12.27
N MET A 49 14.28 -15.17 -11.89
CA MET A 49 13.79 -14.81 -10.56
C MET A 49 12.38 -15.35 -10.31
N ILE A 50 11.45 -15.23 -11.26
CA ILE A 50 10.12 -15.82 -11.16
C ILE A 50 10.22 -17.34 -10.98
N ASN A 51 11.05 -18.01 -11.77
CA ASN A 51 11.24 -19.46 -11.69
C ASN A 51 11.86 -19.91 -10.37
N SER A 52 12.74 -19.11 -9.77
CA SER A 52 13.35 -19.41 -8.47
C SER A 52 12.40 -19.19 -7.28
N LEU A 53 11.50 -18.22 -7.37
CA LEU A 53 10.57 -17.85 -6.30
C LEU A 53 9.26 -18.64 -6.33
N ARG A 54 8.84 -19.08 -7.52
CA ARG A 54 7.62 -19.89 -7.64
C ARG A 54 7.77 -21.23 -6.91
N ARG A 55 6.76 -21.62 -6.15
CA ARG A 55 6.68 -22.97 -5.56
C ARG A 55 6.10 -23.94 -6.59
N ASN A 56 4.84 -24.32 -6.38
CA ASN A 56 4.13 -25.29 -7.22
C ASN A 56 3.19 -24.65 -8.25
N CYS A 57 3.35 -23.32 -8.53
CA CYS A 57 2.52 -22.66 -9.53
C CYS A 57 3.06 -22.84 -10.93
N GLU A 58 2.15 -22.98 -11.88
CA GLU A 58 2.45 -23.11 -13.31
C GLU A 58 2.83 -21.73 -13.89
N VAL A 59 3.82 -21.72 -14.77
CA VAL A 59 4.17 -20.55 -15.60
C VAL A 59 3.84 -20.88 -17.05
N GLU A 60 3.06 -20.03 -17.69
CA GLU A 60 2.57 -20.20 -19.05
C GLU A 60 2.84 -18.95 -19.90
N PHE A 61 3.40 -19.14 -21.10
CA PHE A 61 3.49 -18.08 -22.09
C PHE A 61 2.14 -17.97 -22.82
N ASN A 62 1.39 -16.89 -22.55
CA ASN A 62 0.03 -16.74 -23.06
C ASN A 62 -0.36 -15.27 -23.31
N ASP A 63 -0.09 -14.82 -24.53
CA ASP A 63 -0.33 -13.44 -24.96
C ASP A 63 -1.82 -13.08 -24.93
N LYS A 64 -2.71 -14.05 -25.26
CA LYS A 64 -4.17 -13.82 -25.24
C LYS A 64 -4.65 -13.50 -23.83
N MET A 65 -4.12 -14.19 -22.81
CA MET A 65 -4.50 -13.94 -21.42
C MET A 65 -3.92 -12.61 -20.92
N ILE A 66 -2.69 -12.28 -21.26
CA ILE A 66 -2.09 -10.98 -20.95
C ILE A 66 -2.96 -9.86 -21.52
N ASN A 67 -3.28 -9.92 -22.81
CA ASN A 67 -4.08 -8.89 -23.50
C ASN A 67 -5.54 -8.84 -23.00
N LYS A 68 -6.11 -9.97 -22.55
CA LYS A 68 -7.46 -10.05 -21.97
C LYS A 68 -7.52 -9.36 -20.59
N LEU A 69 -6.50 -9.53 -19.75
CA LEU A 69 -6.50 -9.06 -18.36
C LEU A 69 -5.89 -7.66 -18.22
N SER A 70 -4.97 -7.28 -19.08
CA SER A 70 -4.35 -5.97 -19.08
C SER A 70 -4.86 -5.12 -20.25
N GLN A 71 -5.36 -3.92 -19.92
CA GLN A 71 -5.72 -2.89 -20.91
C GLN A 71 -4.51 -2.02 -21.34
N LYS A 72 -3.31 -2.35 -20.87
CA LYS A 72 -2.10 -1.55 -21.13
C LYS A 72 -1.08 -2.37 -21.90
N GLU A 73 -0.49 -1.76 -22.91
CA GLU A 73 0.52 -2.36 -23.80
C GLU A 73 1.80 -2.81 -23.07
N ASN A 74 2.09 -2.26 -21.90
CA ASN A 74 3.34 -2.50 -21.15
C ASN A 74 3.21 -3.58 -20.06
N CYS A 75 2.21 -4.45 -20.09
CA CYS A 75 2.05 -5.51 -19.14
C CYS A 75 2.49 -6.84 -19.73
N PHE A 76 3.65 -7.34 -19.35
CA PHE A 76 4.22 -8.58 -19.90
C PHE A 76 4.16 -9.76 -18.94
N VAL A 77 3.84 -9.52 -17.67
CA VAL A 77 3.77 -10.56 -16.64
C VAL A 77 2.53 -10.34 -15.79
N ILE A 78 1.77 -11.41 -15.54
CA ILE A 78 0.58 -11.40 -14.68
C ILE A 78 0.64 -12.59 -13.75
N GLY A 79 0.58 -12.39 -12.44
CA GLY A 79 0.43 -13.44 -11.44
C GLY A 79 -1.00 -13.53 -10.94
N ILE A 80 -1.65 -14.67 -11.12
CA ILE A 80 -2.99 -14.97 -10.59
C ILE A 80 -2.84 -15.54 -9.20
N PHE A 81 -3.62 -15.06 -8.23
CA PHE A 81 -3.52 -15.51 -6.84
C PHE A 81 -4.87 -15.52 -6.12
N ASN A 82 -5.02 -16.40 -5.14
CA ASN A 82 -6.16 -16.41 -4.23
C ASN A 82 -6.08 -15.21 -3.29
N LYS A 83 -7.19 -14.49 -3.11
CA LYS A 83 -7.27 -13.44 -2.09
C LYS A 83 -7.06 -14.03 -0.70
N PHE A 84 -6.42 -13.29 0.15
CA PHE A 84 -6.13 -13.70 1.54
C PHE A 84 -6.56 -12.61 2.52
N ARG A 85 -6.50 -12.91 3.81
CA ARG A 85 -6.77 -11.96 4.89
C ARG A 85 -5.53 -11.81 5.74
N SER A 86 -5.34 -10.62 6.28
CA SER A 86 -4.34 -10.34 7.30
C SER A 86 -5.00 -9.66 8.50
N SER A 87 -4.37 -9.76 9.65
CA SER A 87 -4.78 -9.06 10.87
C SER A 87 -3.72 -8.04 11.23
N LEU A 88 -4.12 -6.92 11.82
CA LEU A 88 -3.19 -5.91 12.29
C LEU A 88 -2.46 -6.39 13.54
N ASP A 89 -1.20 -5.99 13.66
CA ASP A 89 -0.38 -6.22 14.86
C ASP A 89 -0.66 -5.11 15.88
N SER A 90 -1.30 -5.48 17.00
CA SER A 90 -1.67 -4.56 18.07
C SER A 90 -0.48 -3.92 18.79
N THR A 91 0.73 -4.42 18.56
CA THR A 91 1.97 -3.90 19.18
C THR A 91 2.70 -2.90 18.28
N LYS A 92 2.13 -2.50 17.17
CA LYS A 92 2.73 -1.59 16.16
C LYS A 92 1.83 -0.40 15.89
N ASP A 93 2.44 0.69 15.43
CA ASP A 93 1.70 1.86 14.95
C ASP A 93 0.89 1.54 13.70
N HIS A 94 -0.26 2.20 13.54
CA HIS A 94 -1.19 1.98 12.44
C HIS A 94 -1.44 3.25 11.61
N VAL A 95 -1.73 3.06 10.33
CA VAL A 95 -2.48 4.01 9.51
C VAL A 95 -3.93 3.56 9.46
N VAL A 96 -4.86 4.49 9.62
CA VAL A 96 -6.30 4.24 9.55
C VAL A 96 -6.89 5.11 8.45
N LEU A 97 -7.56 4.50 7.50
CA LEU A 97 -8.21 5.17 6.39
C LEU A 97 -9.72 5.00 6.52
N VAL A 98 -10.44 6.10 6.69
CA VAL A 98 -11.91 6.10 6.77
C VAL A 98 -12.47 6.35 5.37
N ASN A 99 -13.18 5.34 4.83
CA ASN A 99 -13.84 5.41 3.54
C ASN A 99 -12.90 5.84 2.37
N PRO A 100 -11.73 5.22 2.17
CA PRO A 100 -10.88 5.55 1.02
C PRO A 100 -11.60 5.14 -0.27
N SER A 101 -11.77 6.07 -1.21
CA SER A 101 -12.60 5.88 -2.42
C SER A 101 -11.80 5.74 -3.71
N ASN A 102 -10.58 6.25 -3.77
CA ASN A 102 -9.76 6.27 -4.97
C ASN A 102 -8.68 5.18 -4.96
N MET A 103 -8.70 4.30 -5.99
CA MET A 103 -7.77 3.17 -6.11
C MET A 103 -6.30 3.60 -6.25
N GLY A 104 -6.05 4.69 -6.98
CA GLY A 104 -4.70 5.23 -7.18
C GLY A 104 -4.14 5.81 -5.89
N ASN A 105 -4.97 6.58 -5.16
CA ASN A 105 -4.61 7.12 -3.85
C ASN A 105 -4.31 5.99 -2.86
N LEU A 106 -5.18 4.98 -2.77
CA LEU A 106 -4.96 3.85 -1.87
C LEU A 106 -3.65 3.12 -2.19
N GLY A 107 -3.37 2.86 -3.47
CA GLY A 107 -2.11 2.24 -3.87
C GLY A 107 -0.88 3.08 -3.50
N THR A 108 -0.96 4.40 -3.68
CA THR A 108 0.12 5.33 -3.29
C THR A 108 0.31 5.36 -1.77
N ILE A 109 -0.79 5.37 -1.00
CA ILE A 109 -0.77 5.31 0.46
C ILE A 109 -0.11 4.03 0.96
N ILE A 110 -0.49 2.87 0.41
CA ILE A 110 0.10 1.57 0.72
C ILE A 110 1.61 1.60 0.51
N ARG A 111 2.06 2.13 -0.64
CA ARG A 111 3.49 2.24 -0.96
C ARG A 111 4.22 3.19 -0.02
N SER A 112 3.65 4.35 0.28
CA SER A 112 4.23 5.33 1.21
C SER A 112 4.33 4.77 2.62
N SER A 113 3.27 4.09 3.11
CA SER A 113 3.27 3.44 4.43
C SER A 113 4.39 2.42 4.56
N LEU A 114 4.57 1.55 3.57
CA LEU A 114 5.69 0.61 3.55
C LEU A 114 7.04 1.33 3.54
N GLY A 115 7.17 2.38 2.72
CA GLY A 115 8.40 3.19 2.60
C GLY A 115 8.82 3.84 3.92
N PHE A 116 7.84 4.26 4.74
CA PHE A 116 8.07 4.80 6.08
C PHE A 116 8.06 3.74 7.19
N GLY A 117 7.97 2.45 6.85
CA GLY A 117 8.03 1.34 7.81
C GLY A 117 6.76 1.17 8.66
N ILE A 118 5.61 1.70 8.23
CA ILE A 118 4.30 1.40 8.81
C ILE A 118 3.67 0.28 8.00
N LYS A 119 3.57 -0.89 8.62
CA LYS A 119 3.10 -2.11 7.94
C LYS A 119 1.64 -2.46 8.23
N ASN A 120 0.96 -1.72 9.08
CA ASN A 120 -0.40 -2.01 9.51
C ASN A 120 -1.35 -0.90 9.03
N ILE A 121 -2.31 -1.25 8.19
CA ILE A 121 -3.31 -0.33 7.65
C ILE A 121 -4.72 -0.85 7.97
N ALA A 122 -5.49 -0.06 8.72
CA ALA A 122 -6.92 -0.28 8.89
C ALA A 122 -7.69 0.45 7.79
N ILE A 123 -8.69 -0.21 7.22
CA ILE A 123 -9.64 0.41 6.29
C ILE A 123 -11.03 0.34 6.91
N ILE A 124 -11.61 1.49 7.21
CA ILE A 124 -12.98 1.60 7.69
C ILE A 124 -13.91 1.65 6.48
N ARG A 125 -14.91 0.78 6.48
CA ARG A 125 -15.89 0.69 5.39
C ARG A 125 -16.85 1.90 5.35
N PRO A 126 -17.38 2.20 4.16
CA PRO A 126 -17.06 1.61 2.86
C PRO A 126 -15.65 1.94 2.40
N GLY A 127 -15.06 1.13 1.50
CA GLY A 127 -13.70 1.38 1.01
C GLY A 127 -13.39 0.58 -0.25
N VAL A 128 -12.40 1.07 -0.98
CA VAL A 128 -11.84 0.41 -2.17
C VAL A 128 -11.37 -0.99 -1.81
N ASP A 129 -11.57 -1.93 -2.74
CA ASP A 129 -11.01 -3.28 -2.60
C ASP A 129 -9.50 -3.25 -2.81
N ILE A 130 -8.75 -3.65 -1.77
CA ILE A 130 -7.29 -3.69 -1.81
C ILE A 130 -6.74 -4.64 -2.86
N PHE A 131 -7.50 -5.67 -3.22
CA PHE A 131 -7.12 -6.63 -4.24
C PHE A 131 -7.58 -6.25 -5.66
N ASP A 132 -8.14 -5.04 -5.86
CA ASP A 132 -8.32 -4.54 -7.22
C ASP A 132 -6.95 -4.44 -7.91
N PRO A 133 -6.80 -4.99 -9.13
CA PRO A 133 -5.51 -4.96 -9.85
C PRO A 133 -4.94 -3.54 -10.06
N LYS A 134 -5.81 -2.51 -10.06
CA LYS A 134 -5.37 -1.11 -10.14
C LYS A 134 -4.68 -0.67 -8.84
N VAL A 135 -5.19 -1.10 -7.65
CA VAL A 135 -4.57 -0.84 -6.35
C VAL A 135 -3.23 -1.56 -6.25
N ILE A 136 -3.20 -2.85 -6.60
CA ILE A 136 -1.98 -3.66 -6.59
C ILE A 136 -0.91 -3.02 -7.48
N ARG A 137 -1.29 -2.57 -8.66
CA ARG A 137 -0.37 -1.89 -9.59
C ARG A 137 0.09 -0.55 -9.04
N ALA A 138 -0.82 0.29 -8.55
CA ALA A 138 -0.48 1.62 -8.01
C ALA A 138 0.44 1.52 -6.78
N SER A 139 0.29 0.46 -5.97
CA SER A 139 1.19 0.18 -4.85
C SER A 139 2.52 -0.45 -5.28
N MET A 140 2.72 -0.75 -6.56
CA MET A 140 3.89 -1.49 -7.06
C MET A 140 4.14 -2.81 -6.32
N GLY A 141 3.06 -3.49 -5.89
CA GLY A 141 3.14 -4.74 -5.12
C GLY A 141 3.43 -4.57 -3.62
N ALA A 142 3.61 -3.35 -3.11
CA ALA A 142 3.84 -3.09 -1.70
C ALA A 142 2.75 -3.68 -0.78
N ILE A 143 1.52 -3.84 -1.32
CA ILE A 143 0.40 -4.48 -0.62
C ILE A 143 0.74 -5.86 -0.06
N PHE A 144 1.60 -6.62 -0.72
CA PHE A 144 1.99 -7.96 -0.30
C PHE A 144 2.96 -8.00 0.89
N SER A 145 3.44 -6.83 1.33
CA SER A 145 4.35 -6.67 2.47
C SER A 145 3.67 -6.04 3.70
N LEU A 146 2.35 -5.78 3.63
CA LEU A 146 1.61 -5.12 4.69
C LEU A 146 0.48 -5.99 5.24
N ASN A 147 0.11 -5.71 6.48
CA ASN A 147 -1.12 -6.19 7.10
C ASN A 147 -2.23 -5.17 6.85
N ILE A 148 -3.24 -5.55 6.10
CA ILE A 148 -4.38 -4.67 5.80
C ILE A 148 -5.67 -5.34 6.25
N GLN A 149 -6.40 -4.69 7.15
CA GLN A 149 -7.64 -5.22 7.72
C GLN A 149 -8.79 -4.23 7.57
N TYR A 150 -9.96 -4.75 7.21
CA TYR A 150 -11.19 -3.98 7.13
C TYR A 150 -11.98 -4.02 8.43
N PHE A 151 -12.55 -2.88 8.81
CA PHE A 151 -13.48 -2.73 9.94
C PHE A 151 -14.81 -2.21 9.42
N SER A 152 -15.90 -2.61 10.08
CA SER A 152 -17.24 -2.14 9.69
C SER A 152 -17.41 -0.66 10.03
N THR A 153 -16.97 -0.26 11.23
CA THR A 153 -17.03 1.12 11.72
C THR A 153 -15.69 1.57 12.32
N TYR A 154 -15.54 2.86 12.52
CA TYR A 154 -14.36 3.40 13.21
C TYR A 154 -14.36 3.03 14.70
N GLU A 155 -15.54 2.92 15.29
CA GLU A 155 -15.72 2.47 16.68
C GLU A 155 -15.23 1.03 16.87
N ASP A 156 -15.54 0.12 15.93
CA ASP A 156 -15.04 -1.27 15.97
C ASP A 156 -13.50 -1.31 15.98
N TYR A 157 -12.87 -0.44 15.17
CA TYR A 157 -11.43 -0.29 15.17
C TYR A 157 -10.92 0.24 16.53
N CYS A 158 -11.54 1.30 17.07
CA CYS A 158 -11.16 1.88 18.35
C CYS A 158 -11.28 0.90 19.51
N LEU A 159 -12.34 0.08 19.52
CA LEU A 159 -12.54 -0.97 20.51
C LEU A 159 -11.48 -2.07 20.43
N SER A 160 -11.04 -2.40 19.20
CA SER A 160 -10.00 -3.42 18.99
C SER A 160 -8.60 -2.94 19.40
N PHE A 161 -8.33 -1.63 19.33
CA PHE A 161 -7.02 -1.03 19.61
C PHE A 161 -7.11 0.12 20.61
N LYS A 162 -7.63 -0.18 21.81
CA LYS A 162 -7.88 0.83 22.88
C LYS A 162 -6.61 1.53 23.33
N ASP A 163 -5.49 0.83 23.34
CA ASP A 163 -4.19 1.33 23.83
C ASP A 163 -3.50 2.27 22.81
N HIS A 164 -4.00 2.35 21.58
CA HIS A 164 -3.47 3.26 20.59
C HIS A 164 -4.00 4.67 20.81
N GLN A 165 -3.13 5.67 20.84
CA GLN A 165 -3.52 7.06 20.73
C GLN A 165 -3.97 7.33 19.29
N LYS A 166 -5.23 7.77 19.11
CA LYS A 166 -5.77 8.15 17.80
C LYS A 166 -5.38 9.60 17.52
N ARG A 167 -4.72 9.84 16.39
CA ARG A 167 -4.35 11.14 15.87
C ARG A 167 -5.09 11.36 14.56
N THR A 168 -6.18 12.11 14.60
CA THR A 168 -7.02 12.41 13.43
C THR A 168 -6.45 13.58 12.66
N PHE A 169 -6.37 13.47 11.34
CA PHE A 169 -5.92 14.55 10.47
C PHE A 169 -7.13 15.29 9.90
N MET A 170 -7.34 16.52 10.36
CA MET A 170 -8.55 17.32 10.09
C MET A 170 -8.19 18.79 9.82
N LEU A 171 -8.86 19.41 8.87
CA LEU A 171 -8.65 20.84 8.52
C LEU A 171 -9.08 21.79 9.64
N GLN A 172 -10.02 21.35 10.49
CA GLN A 172 -10.58 22.12 11.61
C GLN A 172 -9.75 22.02 12.90
N ALA A 173 -8.69 21.21 12.90
CA ALA A 173 -7.85 21.06 14.07
C ALA A 173 -7.08 22.34 14.38
N SER A 174 -6.88 22.61 15.66
CA SER A 174 -6.11 23.77 16.16
C SER A 174 -4.62 23.49 16.30
N THR A 175 -4.24 22.21 16.46
CA THR A 175 -2.83 21.81 16.63
C THR A 175 -2.22 21.47 15.28
N THR A 176 -1.12 22.13 14.94
CA THR A 176 -0.41 21.85 13.69
C THR A 176 0.51 20.64 13.82
N LEU A 177 0.79 19.98 12.70
CA LEU A 177 1.72 18.84 12.67
C LEU A 177 3.10 19.21 13.21
N GLN A 178 3.59 20.41 12.92
CA GLN A 178 4.88 20.92 13.38
C GLN A 178 4.95 21.07 14.90
N ASN A 179 3.83 21.40 15.53
CA ASN A 179 3.73 21.57 17.00
C ASN A 179 3.30 20.29 17.72
N THR A 180 2.93 19.24 16.96
CA THR A 180 2.54 17.94 17.51
C THR A 180 3.77 17.18 18.02
N LYS A 181 3.65 16.59 19.22
CA LYS A 181 4.66 15.67 19.77
C LYS A 181 4.11 14.24 19.74
N PHE A 182 4.87 13.33 19.16
CA PHE A 182 4.59 11.90 19.16
C PHE A 182 5.47 11.20 20.19
N ASP A 183 4.87 10.68 21.26
CA ASP A 183 5.58 9.89 22.27
C ASP A 183 6.06 8.58 21.66
N LYS A 184 7.34 8.26 21.85
CA LYS A 184 7.98 7.06 21.32
C LYS A 184 7.42 5.77 21.88
N ASN A 185 6.99 5.82 23.15
CA ASN A 185 6.50 4.66 23.88
C ASN A 185 4.98 4.45 23.70
N GLN A 186 4.28 5.44 23.14
CA GLN A 186 2.84 5.38 22.92
C GLN A 186 2.53 4.83 21.55
N LEU A 187 1.80 3.73 21.45
CA LEU A 187 1.25 3.22 20.19
C LEU A 187 0.30 4.27 19.59
N THR A 188 0.45 4.51 18.31
CA THR A 188 -0.27 5.59 17.63
C THR A 188 -0.98 5.08 16.39
N SER A 189 -2.22 5.54 16.20
CA SER A 189 -3.00 5.37 14.98
C SER A 189 -3.14 6.72 14.29
N LEU A 190 -2.58 6.86 13.09
CA LEU A 190 -2.71 8.05 12.26
C LEU A 190 -3.96 7.90 11.39
N VAL A 191 -4.98 8.70 11.64
CA VAL A 191 -6.33 8.54 11.09
C VAL A 191 -6.59 9.60 10.02
N PHE A 192 -6.94 9.15 8.81
CA PHE A 192 -7.23 9.99 7.65
C PHE A 192 -8.61 9.70 7.11
N GLY A 193 -9.31 10.75 6.68
CA GLY A 193 -10.64 10.67 6.11
C GLY A 193 -10.68 10.38 4.62
N ASN A 194 -11.89 10.36 4.09
CA ASN A 194 -12.17 10.29 2.65
C ASN A 194 -11.60 11.50 1.91
N GLU A 195 -11.23 11.31 0.64
CA GLU A 195 -10.62 12.35 -0.20
C GLU A 195 -11.51 13.60 -0.41
N SER A 196 -12.83 13.43 -0.37
CA SER A 196 -13.79 14.50 -0.65
C SER A 196 -14.43 15.04 0.62
N SER A 197 -14.87 14.15 1.55
CA SER A 197 -15.63 14.55 2.74
C SER A 197 -14.77 14.71 4.00
N GLY A 198 -13.52 14.24 3.99
CA GLY A 198 -12.68 14.21 5.16
C GLY A 198 -13.15 13.20 6.22
N LEU A 199 -12.86 13.48 7.48
CA LEU A 199 -13.40 12.81 8.66
C LEU A 199 -14.67 13.51 9.13
N ASP A 200 -15.56 12.76 9.80
CA ASP A 200 -16.72 13.36 10.47
C ASP A 200 -16.26 14.35 11.54
N ILE A 201 -16.92 15.50 11.63
CA ILE A 201 -16.56 16.58 12.56
C ILE A 201 -16.66 16.14 14.03
N SER A 202 -17.47 15.13 14.33
CA SER A 202 -17.57 14.54 15.67
C SER A 202 -16.28 13.87 16.15
N LEU A 203 -15.35 13.60 15.24
CA LEU A 203 -14.02 13.04 15.55
C LEU A 203 -12.98 14.13 15.88
N LEU A 204 -13.36 15.41 15.84
CA LEU A 204 -12.47 16.51 16.20
C LEU A 204 -12.30 16.55 17.72
N ASP A 205 -11.06 16.44 18.16
CA ASP A 205 -10.67 16.50 19.57
C ASP A 205 -9.28 17.17 19.74
N ASP A 206 -8.77 17.22 20.97
CA ASP A 206 -7.46 17.78 21.28
C ASP A 206 -6.28 16.98 20.67
N ASN A 207 -6.51 15.77 20.19
CA ASN A 207 -5.54 14.93 19.49
C ASN A 207 -5.54 15.14 17.98
N SER A 208 -6.47 15.95 17.48
CA SER A 208 -6.60 16.26 16.06
C SER A 208 -5.48 17.17 15.59
N ILE A 209 -5.02 16.93 14.36
CA ILE A 209 -3.84 17.57 13.78
C ILE A 209 -4.20 18.16 12.41
N ILE A 210 -3.75 19.40 12.15
CA ILE A 210 -3.78 20.00 10.82
C ILE A 210 -2.37 19.99 10.20
N ILE A 211 -2.31 19.68 8.91
CA ILE A 211 -1.12 19.92 8.09
C ILE A 211 -1.29 21.29 7.44
N GLU A 212 -0.52 22.27 7.89
CA GLU A 212 -0.57 23.62 7.36
C GLU A 212 -0.20 23.65 5.87
N HIS A 213 -0.97 24.37 5.10
CA HIS A 213 -0.79 24.59 3.67
C HIS A 213 -1.33 25.98 3.28
N SER A 214 -1.05 26.41 2.05
CA SER A 214 -1.52 27.70 1.53
C SER A 214 -3.06 27.75 1.47
N ASN A 215 -3.63 28.91 1.77
CA ASN A 215 -5.05 29.19 1.62
C ASN A 215 -5.51 29.29 0.16
N GLU A 216 -4.62 29.13 -0.80
CA GLU A 216 -4.94 29.13 -2.24
C GLU A 216 -5.57 27.79 -2.70
N ILE A 217 -5.53 26.78 -1.83
CA ILE A 217 -6.15 25.45 -2.06
C ILE A 217 -6.96 25.04 -0.84
N ASP A 218 -8.05 24.30 -1.06
CA ASP A 218 -8.93 23.86 0.03
C ASP A 218 -8.29 22.74 0.88
N SER A 219 -7.50 21.86 0.27
CA SER A 219 -6.82 20.75 0.95
C SER A 219 -5.71 20.17 0.12
N LEU A 220 -4.79 19.47 0.79
CA LEU A 220 -3.79 18.63 0.13
C LEU A 220 -4.40 17.29 -0.28
N ASN A 221 -3.89 16.72 -1.38
CA ASN A 221 -4.24 15.35 -1.77
C ASN A 221 -3.92 14.36 -0.63
N LEU A 222 -4.83 13.42 -0.36
CA LEU A 222 -4.73 12.46 0.75
C LEU A 222 -3.39 11.69 0.81
N PRO A 223 -2.85 11.10 -0.26
CA PRO A 223 -1.51 10.50 -0.25
C PRO A 223 -0.38 11.47 0.13
N SER A 224 -0.48 12.72 -0.28
CA SER A 224 0.52 13.76 0.05
C SER A 224 0.46 14.11 1.54
N SER A 225 -0.74 14.34 2.07
CA SER A 225 -0.96 14.58 3.50
C SER A 225 -0.42 13.43 4.35
N LEU A 226 -0.74 12.20 3.95
CA LEU A 226 -0.27 11.01 4.66
C LEU A 226 1.26 10.89 4.60
N ALA A 227 1.89 11.13 3.46
CA ALA A 227 3.35 11.05 3.35
C ALA A 227 4.06 12.09 4.22
N ILE A 228 3.53 13.33 4.28
CA ILE A 228 4.04 14.39 5.16
C ILE A 228 3.90 13.99 6.64
N ALA A 229 2.72 13.50 7.03
CA ALA A 229 2.47 13.04 8.39
C ALA A 229 3.38 11.87 8.79
N LEU A 230 3.54 10.88 7.92
CA LEU A 230 4.43 9.74 8.15
C LEU A 230 5.89 10.14 8.28
N TYR A 231 6.35 11.10 7.46
CA TYR A 231 7.71 11.62 7.55
C TYR A 231 7.98 12.24 8.93
N GLU A 232 7.11 13.16 9.37
CA GLU A 232 7.27 13.82 10.67
C GLU A 232 7.11 12.84 11.83
N PHE A 233 6.10 11.95 11.77
CA PHE A 233 5.88 10.88 12.74
C PHE A 233 7.13 10.00 12.92
N LYS A 234 7.70 9.50 11.84
CA LYS A 234 8.88 8.62 11.88
C LYS A 234 10.14 9.36 12.32
N LYS A 235 10.30 10.62 11.92
CA LYS A 235 11.39 11.46 12.39
C LYS A 235 11.39 11.61 13.93
N GLN A 236 10.20 11.79 14.53
CA GLN A 236 10.06 11.92 15.98
C GLN A 236 10.17 10.58 16.73
N LYS A 237 9.57 9.51 16.21
CA LYS A 237 9.60 8.16 16.82
C LYS A 237 11.00 7.54 16.77
N ASN A 238 11.77 7.80 15.73
CA ASN A 238 13.11 7.26 15.54
C ASN A 238 14.16 8.34 15.78
N ASN A 239 14.69 8.47 17.02
CA ASN A 239 15.79 9.39 17.33
C ASN A 239 17.09 9.12 16.52
N ASN A 240 17.12 8.03 15.74
CA ASN A 240 18.20 7.64 14.86
C ASN A 240 17.69 7.52 13.43
N LEU A 241 17.14 8.62 12.85
CA LEU A 241 17.21 8.81 11.41
C LEU A 241 18.65 9.21 11.01
N ILE A 242 19.62 8.45 11.45
CA ILE A 242 20.66 8.05 10.53
C ILE A 242 19.92 7.07 9.62
N PHE A 243 19.29 7.60 8.56
CA PHE A 243 19.06 6.86 7.34
C PHE A 243 20.36 6.12 7.10
N ASN A 244 20.34 4.83 7.30
CA ASN A 244 21.53 4.01 7.07
C ASN A 244 21.72 4.03 5.55
N TRP A 245 22.39 5.09 5.07
CA TRP A 245 22.70 5.32 3.66
C TRP A 245 23.33 4.08 3.01
N LYS A 246 23.94 3.20 3.82
CA LYS A 246 24.44 1.90 3.34
C LYS A 246 23.32 0.95 2.93
N LEU A 247 22.16 0.93 3.62
CA LEU A 247 20.99 0.14 3.19
C LEU A 247 20.30 0.82 2.00
N THR A 248 20.20 2.14 1.99
CA THR A 248 19.65 2.91 0.86
C THR A 248 20.59 2.87 -0.35
N ILE A 249 21.93 2.88 -0.14
CA ILE A 249 22.88 2.69 -1.25
C ILE A 249 22.78 1.28 -1.82
N ASN A 250 22.57 0.25 -1.00
CA ASN A 250 22.31 -1.10 -1.52
C ASN A 250 20.96 -1.19 -2.24
N THR A 251 19.94 -0.48 -1.81
CA THR A 251 18.66 -0.36 -2.52
C THR A 251 18.80 0.53 -3.75
N ILE A 252 19.55 1.63 -3.70
CA ILE A 252 19.86 2.49 -4.86
C ILE A 252 20.89 1.83 -5.80
N LEU A 253 21.84 1.03 -5.31
CA LEU A 253 22.71 0.20 -6.14
C LEU A 253 21.97 -0.99 -6.73
N PHE A 254 20.98 -1.53 -6.03
CA PHE A 254 20.00 -2.45 -6.60
C PHE A 254 19.17 -1.73 -7.69
N VAL A 255 18.65 -0.53 -7.44
CA VAL A 255 18.00 0.34 -8.42
C VAL A 255 18.96 0.82 -9.52
N ARG A 256 20.27 1.02 -9.26
CA ARG A 256 21.26 1.31 -10.32
C ARG A 256 21.70 0.08 -11.11
N LYS A 257 21.71 -1.09 -10.53
CA LYS A 257 21.72 -2.35 -11.31
C LYS A 257 20.41 -2.52 -12.07
N GLU A 258 19.30 -1.96 -11.57
CA GLU A 258 17.98 -1.87 -12.20
C GLU A 258 17.82 -0.74 -13.25
N LYS A 259 18.86 0.00 -13.62
CA LYS A 259 18.83 0.74 -14.92
C LYS A 259 18.63 -0.18 -16.13
N THR A 260 18.74 -1.47 -15.91
CA THR A 260 18.21 -2.48 -16.83
C THR A 260 16.67 -2.50 -16.83
N TYR A 261 15.99 -2.03 -15.78
CA TYR A 261 14.52 -2.01 -15.66
C TYR A 261 13.87 -0.77 -16.29
N GLU A 262 14.58 0.37 -16.42
CA GLU A 262 14.09 1.54 -17.16
C GLU A 262 13.98 1.29 -18.69
N LYS A 263 14.55 0.20 -19.20
CA LYS A 263 14.33 -0.29 -20.58
C LYS A 263 13.14 -1.24 -20.72
N ILE A 264 12.34 -1.45 -19.65
CA ILE A 264 11.15 -2.32 -19.63
C ILE A 264 9.84 -1.50 -19.76
N TYR A 265 9.93 -0.17 -19.81
CA TYR A 265 8.80 0.72 -20.10
C TYR A 265 8.96 1.37 -21.47
#